data_8b8e003ec58634aa241c53772fb187d2
#
_entry.id   8b8e003ec58634aa241c53772fb187d2
#
_cell.length_a   1.000
_cell.length_b   1.000
_cell.length_c   1.000
_cell.angle_alpha   90.00
_cell.angle_beta   90.00
_cell.angle_gamma   90.00
#
_symmetry.space_group_name_H-M   'P 1'
#
loop_
_entity.id
_entity.type
_entity.pdbx_description
1 polymer ?
#
loop_
_entity_poly.entity_id
_entity_poly.type
_entity_poly.pdbx_seq_one_letter_code
_entity_poly.pdbx_strand_id
1 'polypeptide(L)'
;MADLYTVRNLRLSLSDMTAKPLMGAAPQIDILRDLTFTIPKGAVVGIVGGSGSGKSTLGRALVRLLEPSGGAIHFDGADITHLPERDLRPFRRRFQMIFQDPMSSLNPRHRVGTIIAEPLRLHGFDAIPERVARALDQVGLARSFVA
;
A
#
# COMPACT_ATOMS: atom_id res chain seq x y z
N MET A 1 23.27 -5.37 -7.74
CA MET A 1 22.42 -4.38 -7.03
C MET A 1 21.54 -5.14 -6.05
N ALA A 2 21.30 -4.62 -4.86
CA ALA A 2 20.42 -5.28 -3.91
C ALA A 2 18.96 -5.08 -4.31
N ASP A 3 18.14 -6.14 -4.19
CA ASP A 3 16.71 -6.04 -4.47
C ASP A 3 15.97 -5.37 -3.33
N LEU A 4 15.05 -4.47 -3.67
CA LEU A 4 14.12 -3.86 -2.73
C LEU A 4 12.94 -4.80 -2.47
N TYR A 5 12.39 -5.39 -3.55
CA TYR A 5 11.38 -6.44 -3.46
C TYR A 5 11.88 -7.72 -4.11
N THR A 6 11.61 -8.85 -3.45
CA THR A 6 11.70 -10.18 -4.04
C THR A 6 10.35 -10.86 -3.82
N VAL A 7 9.69 -11.19 -4.91
CA VAL A 7 8.37 -11.84 -4.93
C VAL A 7 8.51 -13.22 -5.54
N ARG A 8 7.98 -14.24 -4.87
CA ARG A 8 8.07 -15.64 -5.30
C ARG A 8 6.71 -16.32 -5.25
N ASN A 9 6.29 -16.86 -6.39
CA ASN A 9 5.06 -17.62 -6.55
C ASN A 9 3.83 -16.97 -5.90
N LEU A 10 3.76 -15.63 -5.97
CA LEU A 10 2.71 -14.85 -5.32
C LEU A 10 1.34 -15.22 -5.89
N ARG A 11 0.44 -15.57 -5.00
CA ARG A 11 -0.97 -15.86 -5.28
C ARG A 11 -1.85 -14.96 -4.45
N LEU A 12 -2.97 -14.54 -5.03
CA LEU A 12 -3.99 -13.82 -4.31
C LEU A 12 -5.36 -14.20 -4.85
N SER A 13 -6.19 -14.73 -3.98
CA SER A 13 -7.59 -15.07 -4.25
C SER A 13 -8.50 -14.17 -3.44
N LEU A 14 -9.59 -13.73 -4.02
CA LEU A 14 -10.61 -12.91 -3.35
C LEU A 14 -11.95 -13.65 -3.40
N SER A 15 -12.75 -13.46 -2.36
CA SER A 15 -14.12 -14.00 -2.32
C SER A 15 -15.01 -13.27 -3.32
N ASP A 16 -15.67 -14.02 -4.20
CA ASP A 16 -16.69 -13.47 -5.10
C ASP A 16 -17.99 -13.25 -4.34
N MET A 17 -18.14 -12.03 -3.84
CA MET A 17 -19.35 -11.65 -3.10
C MET A 17 -20.58 -11.53 -3.99
N THR A 18 -20.41 -11.46 -5.33
CA THR A 18 -21.54 -11.40 -6.28
C THR A 18 -22.16 -12.79 -6.51
N ALA A 19 -21.34 -13.83 -6.37
CA ALA A 19 -21.76 -15.23 -6.50
C ALA A 19 -21.99 -15.92 -5.13
N LYS A 20 -22.10 -15.14 -4.04
CA LYS A 20 -22.30 -15.71 -2.70
C LYS A 20 -23.63 -16.45 -2.62
N PRO A 21 -23.64 -17.78 -2.33
CA PRO A 21 -24.88 -18.54 -2.17
C PRO A 21 -25.62 -18.13 -0.89
N LEU A 22 -26.92 -18.42 -0.83
CA LEU A 22 -27.74 -18.13 0.34
C LEU A 22 -27.24 -18.85 1.61
N MET A 23 -26.64 -20.05 1.41
CA MET A 23 -25.94 -20.81 2.46
C MET A 23 -24.57 -21.26 1.94
N GLY A 24 -23.52 -21.07 2.75
CA GLY A 24 -22.15 -21.46 2.43
C GLY A 24 -21.19 -20.29 2.21
N ALA A 25 -19.91 -20.61 1.96
CA ALA A 25 -18.87 -19.64 1.67
C ALA A 25 -18.97 -19.15 0.21
N ALA A 26 -18.63 -17.87 -0.01
CA ALA A 26 -18.50 -17.34 -1.35
C ALA A 26 -17.37 -18.05 -2.12
N PRO A 27 -17.51 -18.31 -3.42
CA PRO A 27 -16.45 -18.89 -4.22
C PRO A 27 -15.24 -17.97 -4.27
N GLN A 28 -14.04 -18.55 -4.39
CA GLN A 28 -12.79 -17.80 -4.48
C GLN A 28 -12.44 -17.59 -5.96
N ILE A 29 -12.01 -16.37 -6.28
CA ILE A 29 -11.49 -16.02 -7.60
C ILE A 29 -9.99 -15.72 -7.47
N ASP A 30 -9.17 -16.43 -8.24
CA ASP A 30 -7.73 -16.20 -8.30
C ASP A 30 -7.43 -14.98 -9.17
N ILE A 31 -6.99 -13.90 -8.53
CA ILE A 31 -6.62 -12.65 -9.19
C ILE A 31 -5.15 -12.65 -9.59
N LEU A 32 -4.28 -13.11 -8.69
CA LEU A 32 -2.85 -13.24 -8.95
C LEU A 32 -2.47 -14.72 -8.92
N ARG A 33 -1.71 -15.15 -9.95
CA ARG A 33 -1.36 -16.56 -10.15
C ARG A 33 0.14 -16.69 -10.35
N ASP A 34 0.84 -17.24 -9.37
CA ASP A 34 2.26 -17.62 -9.43
C ASP A 34 3.22 -16.52 -9.94
N LEU A 35 3.04 -15.28 -9.49
CA LEU A 35 3.90 -14.19 -9.92
C LEU A 35 5.26 -14.27 -9.21
N THR A 36 6.33 -14.27 -10.00
CA THR A 36 7.71 -14.27 -9.49
C THR A 36 8.52 -13.18 -10.21
N PHE A 37 9.06 -12.22 -9.44
CA PHE A 37 9.88 -11.13 -9.97
C PHE A 37 10.66 -10.44 -8.84
N THR A 38 11.61 -9.58 -9.22
CA THR A 38 12.34 -8.70 -8.30
C THR A 38 12.23 -7.25 -8.71
N ILE A 39 12.34 -6.34 -7.75
CA ILE A 39 12.43 -4.90 -7.97
C ILE A 39 13.73 -4.43 -7.32
N PRO A 40 14.75 -4.01 -8.09
CA PRO A 40 15.99 -3.47 -7.54
C PRO A 40 15.77 -2.17 -6.77
N LYS A 41 16.63 -1.87 -5.79
CA LYS A 41 16.61 -0.58 -5.11
C LYS A 41 16.87 0.57 -6.10
N GLY A 42 16.05 1.61 -6.00
CA GLY A 42 16.16 2.81 -6.85
C GLY A 42 15.63 2.62 -8.27
N ALA A 43 15.11 1.44 -8.64
CA ALA A 43 14.51 1.23 -9.94
C ALA A 43 13.08 1.79 -10.02
N VAL A 44 12.71 2.22 -11.24
CA VAL A 44 11.32 2.49 -11.61
C VAL A 44 10.83 1.32 -12.44
N VAL A 45 9.75 0.67 -12.01
CA VAL A 45 9.18 -0.50 -12.69
C VAL A 45 7.76 -0.19 -13.15
N GLY A 46 7.49 -0.37 -14.44
CA GLY A 46 6.16 -0.26 -15.03
C GLY A 46 5.43 -1.59 -15.04
N ILE A 47 4.16 -1.61 -14.64
CA ILE A 47 3.27 -2.78 -14.75
C ILE A 47 2.24 -2.49 -15.84
N VAL A 48 2.27 -3.27 -16.92
CA VAL A 48 1.40 -3.11 -18.09
C VAL A 48 0.43 -4.30 -18.20
N GLY A 49 -0.75 -4.04 -18.68
CA GLY A 49 -1.79 -5.08 -18.89
C GLY A 49 -3.16 -4.46 -19.10
N GLY A 50 -4.10 -5.24 -19.62
CA GLY A 50 -5.49 -4.82 -19.85
C GLY A 50 -6.24 -4.47 -18.55
N SER A 51 -7.46 -3.90 -18.70
CA SER A 51 -8.35 -3.71 -17.56
C SER A 51 -8.69 -5.05 -16.91
N GLY A 52 -8.74 -5.11 -15.57
CA GLY A 52 -9.03 -6.34 -14.84
C GLY A 52 -7.87 -7.35 -14.73
N SER A 53 -6.68 -7.07 -15.29
CA SER A 53 -5.52 -7.99 -15.23
C SER A 53 -4.83 -8.10 -13.85
N GLY A 54 -5.36 -7.47 -12.81
CA GLY A 54 -4.81 -7.58 -11.46
C GLY A 54 -3.72 -6.56 -11.09
N LYS A 55 -3.39 -5.57 -11.94
CA LYS A 55 -2.33 -4.56 -11.66
C LYS A 55 -2.50 -3.85 -10.33
N SER A 56 -3.68 -3.30 -10.07
CA SER A 56 -3.98 -2.59 -8.81
C SER A 56 -4.00 -3.57 -7.63
N THR A 57 -4.42 -4.81 -7.85
CA THR A 57 -4.39 -5.87 -6.84
C THR A 57 -2.95 -6.23 -6.48
N LEU A 58 -2.07 -6.34 -7.48
CA LEU A 58 -0.64 -6.57 -7.25
C LEU A 58 -0.01 -5.44 -6.44
N GLY A 59 -0.26 -4.16 -6.81
CA GLY A 59 0.23 -3.03 -6.03
C GLY A 59 -0.23 -3.06 -4.57
N ARG A 60 -1.51 -3.38 -4.33
CA ARG A 60 -2.05 -3.52 -2.96
C ARG A 60 -1.45 -4.70 -2.20
N ALA A 61 -1.16 -5.81 -2.87
CA ALA A 61 -0.50 -6.96 -2.25
C ALA A 61 0.95 -6.62 -1.86
N LEU A 62 1.71 -5.95 -2.73
CA LEU A 62 3.10 -5.56 -2.46
C LEU A 62 3.24 -4.66 -1.23
N VAL A 63 2.29 -3.75 -1.00
CA VAL A 63 2.26 -2.92 0.20
C VAL A 63 1.41 -3.54 1.33
N ARG A 64 1.05 -4.83 1.22
CA ARG A 64 0.29 -5.56 2.25
C ARG A 64 -1.00 -4.85 2.67
N LEU A 65 -1.71 -4.23 1.73
CA LEU A 65 -3.12 -3.81 1.87
C LEU A 65 -4.07 -4.96 1.56
N LEU A 66 -3.60 -5.96 0.80
CA LEU A 66 -4.25 -7.24 0.61
C LEU A 66 -3.28 -8.34 1.04
N GLU A 67 -3.79 -9.31 1.77
CA GLU A 67 -3.00 -10.44 2.22
C GLU A 67 -2.89 -11.49 1.10
N PRO A 68 -1.68 -11.94 0.75
CA PRO A 68 -1.49 -13.02 -0.20
C PRO A 68 -2.15 -14.33 0.27
N SER A 69 -2.73 -15.07 -0.66
CA SER A 69 -3.23 -16.43 -0.39
C SER A 69 -2.11 -17.47 -0.49
N GLY A 70 -0.96 -17.11 -1.05
CA GLY A 70 0.22 -17.98 -1.14
C GLY A 70 1.41 -17.28 -1.76
N GLY A 71 2.56 -17.95 -1.73
CA GLY A 71 3.84 -17.42 -2.17
C GLY A 71 4.54 -16.60 -1.09
N ALA A 72 5.49 -15.74 -1.48
CA ALA A 72 6.28 -14.94 -0.55
C ALA A 72 6.57 -13.55 -1.09
N ILE A 73 6.54 -12.55 -0.21
CA ILE A 73 6.94 -11.16 -0.47
C ILE A 73 8.03 -10.78 0.53
N HIS A 74 9.23 -10.52 0.02
CA HIS A 74 10.32 -9.97 0.81
C HIS A 74 10.51 -8.50 0.44
N PHE A 75 10.61 -7.65 1.45
CA PHE A 75 10.91 -6.24 1.32
C PHE A 75 12.20 -5.92 2.04
N ASP A 76 13.21 -5.47 1.28
CA ASP A 76 14.57 -5.18 1.78
C ASP A 76 15.17 -6.33 2.59
N GLY A 77 14.98 -7.57 2.11
CA GLY A 77 15.45 -8.80 2.72
C GLY A 77 14.56 -9.38 3.82
N ALA A 78 13.59 -8.64 4.34
CA ALA A 78 12.65 -9.12 5.34
C ALA A 78 11.42 -9.75 4.70
N ASP A 79 11.01 -10.93 5.16
CA ASP A 79 9.73 -11.54 4.75
C ASP A 79 8.58 -10.79 5.42
N ILE A 80 7.74 -10.17 4.57
CA ILE A 80 6.55 -9.43 5.01
C ILE A 80 5.24 -10.14 4.66
N THR A 81 5.29 -11.36 4.14
CA THR A 81 4.16 -12.07 3.51
C THR A 81 2.94 -12.20 4.42
N HIS A 82 3.15 -12.60 5.65
CA HIS A 82 2.08 -12.83 6.64
C HIS A 82 2.34 -12.14 7.97
N LEU A 83 3.16 -11.06 7.97
CA LEU A 83 3.38 -10.29 9.20
C LEU A 83 2.04 -9.72 9.71
N PRO A 84 1.76 -9.85 11.01
CA PRO A 84 0.64 -9.16 11.63
C PRO A 84 0.85 -7.64 11.58
N GLU A 85 -0.22 -6.85 11.61
CA GLU A 85 -0.15 -5.40 11.41
C GLU A 85 0.82 -4.69 12.40
N ARG A 86 0.90 -5.16 13.64
CA ARG A 86 1.86 -4.62 14.64
C ARG A 86 3.31 -4.69 14.15
N ASP A 87 3.69 -5.79 13.49
CA ASP A 87 5.06 -6.07 13.01
C ASP A 87 5.27 -5.49 11.61
N LEU A 88 4.20 -5.26 10.84
CA LEU A 88 4.20 -4.59 9.55
C LEU A 88 4.30 -3.06 9.68
N ARG A 89 3.85 -2.49 10.80
CA ARG A 89 3.80 -1.05 11.05
C ARG A 89 5.14 -0.32 10.83
N PRO A 90 6.31 -0.84 11.24
CA PRO A 90 7.60 -0.21 10.93
C PRO A 90 7.87 -0.09 9.42
N PHE A 91 7.40 -1.06 8.63
CA PHE A 91 7.56 -1.07 7.18
C PHE A 91 6.65 -0.06 6.49
N ARG A 92 5.47 0.27 7.05
CA ARG A 92 4.53 1.28 6.53
C ARG A 92 5.18 2.65 6.31
N ARG A 93 6.25 2.97 7.04
CA ARG A 93 7.05 4.19 6.87
C ARG A 93 7.90 4.17 5.60
N ARG A 94 8.17 3.00 5.03
CA ARG A 94 9.14 2.78 3.96
C ARG A 94 8.48 2.51 2.60
N PHE A 95 7.19 2.19 2.59
CA PHE A 95 6.41 2.04 1.37
C PHE A 95 5.04 2.71 1.52
N GLN A 96 4.58 3.32 0.46
CA GLN A 96 3.28 3.97 0.37
C GLN A 96 2.63 3.68 -0.97
N MET A 97 1.30 3.76 -1.00
CA MET A 97 0.51 3.64 -2.22
C MET A 97 -0.21 4.97 -2.50
N ILE A 98 -0.05 5.47 -3.72
CA ILE A 98 -0.86 6.57 -4.24
C ILE A 98 -1.99 5.94 -5.05
N PHE A 99 -3.23 6.19 -4.66
CA PHE A 99 -4.41 5.66 -5.35
C PHE A 99 -4.72 6.46 -6.61
N GLN A 100 -5.41 5.81 -7.56
CA GLN A 100 -5.80 6.43 -8.84
C GLN A 100 -6.70 7.65 -8.66
N ASP A 101 -7.55 7.64 -7.64
CA ASP A 101 -8.34 8.78 -7.18
C ASP A 101 -7.92 9.15 -5.75
N PRO A 102 -6.91 10.01 -5.57
CA PRO A 102 -6.42 10.39 -4.25
C PRO A 102 -7.45 11.21 -3.45
N MET A 103 -8.35 11.93 -4.12
CA MET A 103 -9.34 12.76 -3.44
C MET A 103 -10.37 11.94 -2.67
N SER A 104 -10.78 10.79 -3.21
CA SER A 104 -11.70 9.87 -2.53
C SER A 104 -11.09 9.24 -1.28
N SER A 105 -9.75 9.25 -1.16
CA SER A 105 -9.02 8.70 0.00
C SER A 105 -8.92 9.67 1.17
N LEU A 106 -9.23 10.94 0.96
CA LEU A 106 -9.15 11.98 1.99
C LEU A 106 -10.52 12.20 2.63
N ASN A 107 -10.54 12.33 3.96
CA ASN A 107 -11.75 12.73 4.65
C ASN A 107 -11.98 14.26 4.46
N PRO A 108 -13.03 14.68 3.73
CA PRO A 108 -13.26 16.10 3.43
C PRO A 108 -13.60 16.95 4.68
N ARG A 109 -13.88 16.31 5.81
CA ARG A 109 -14.11 16.99 7.09
C ARG A 109 -12.83 17.31 7.83
N HIS A 110 -11.68 16.76 7.40
CA HIS A 110 -10.39 17.03 8.02
C HIS A 110 -9.68 18.17 7.29
N ARG A 111 -9.01 19.01 8.06
CA ARG A 111 -8.11 20.05 7.52
C ARG A 111 -6.85 19.40 6.96
N VAL A 112 -6.25 20.02 5.97
CA VAL A 112 -5.02 19.51 5.30
C VAL A 112 -3.92 19.27 6.33
N GLY A 113 -3.70 20.22 7.23
CA GLY A 113 -2.70 20.05 8.30
C GLY A 113 -2.96 18.84 9.19
N THR A 114 -4.23 18.53 9.50
CA THR A 114 -4.59 17.33 10.26
C THR A 114 -4.26 16.05 9.50
N ILE A 115 -4.59 16.01 8.21
CA ILE A 115 -4.33 14.84 7.34
C ILE A 115 -2.82 14.57 7.26
N ILE A 116 -2.00 15.62 7.06
CA ILE A 116 -0.54 15.49 6.99
C ILE A 116 0.05 15.10 8.35
N ALA A 117 -0.51 15.61 9.46
CA ALA A 117 -0.03 15.33 10.80
C ALA A 117 -0.31 13.90 11.27
N GLU A 118 -1.37 13.27 10.79
CA GLU A 118 -1.82 11.96 11.26
C GLU A 118 -0.76 10.86 11.15
N PRO A 119 -0.13 10.62 9.99
CA PRO A 119 0.93 9.63 9.89
C PRO A 119 2.17 9.98 10.74
N LEU A 120 2.46 11.26 10.94
CA LEU A 120 3.56 11.68 11.80
C LEU A 120 3.30 11.31 13.27
N ARG A 121 2.06 11.54 13.75
CA ARG A 121 1.63 11.13 15.10
C ARG A 121 1.65 9.61 15.26
N LEU A 122 1.09 8.90 14.28
CA LEU A 122 1.00 7.44 14.28
C LEU A 122 2.39 6.78 14.39
N HIS A 123 3.39 7.38 13.78
CA HIS A 123 4.77 6.88 13.78
C HIS A 123 5.67 7.52 14.83
N GLY A 124 5.12 8.32 15.75
CA GLY A 124 5.86 8.91 16.88
C GLY A 124 6.92 9.92 16.46
N PHE A 125 6.67 10.71 15.42
CA PHE A 125 7.59 11.80 15.06
C PHE A 125 7.41 13.00 15.97
N ASP A 126 8.53 13.64 16.31
CA ASP A 126 8.56 14.93 17.00
C ASP A 126 8.40 16.11 16.03
N ALA A 127 8.20 17.32 16.58
CA ALA A 127 8.12 18.58 15.84
C ALA A 127 7.09 18.51 14.68
N ILE A 128 5.89 17.99 14.97
CA ILE A 128 4.84 17.76 13.97
C ILE A 128 4.43 19.03 13.23
N PRO A 129 4.21 20.20 13.91
CA PRO A 129 3.81 21.42 13.21
C PRO A 129 4.84 21.87 12.16
N GLU A 130 6.12 21.82 12.52
CA GLU A 130 7.24 22.21 11.64
C GLU A 130 7.38 21.25 10.45
N ARG A 131 7.16 19.96 10.68
CA ARG A 131 7.17 18.94 9.62
C ARG A 131 6.00 19.12 8.66
N VAL A 132 4.80 19.42 9.16
CA VAL A 132 3.62 19.73 8.34
C VAL A 132 3.88 20.98 7.50
N ALA A 133 4.38 22.06 8.10
CA ALA A 133 4.71 23.29 7.39
C ALA A 133 5.74 23.03 6.26
N ARG A 134 6.78 22.25 6.56
CA ARG A 134 7.80 21.87 5.56
C ARG A 134 7.21 21.04 4.42
N ALA A 135 6.31 20.10 4.72
CA ALA A 135 5.64 19.28 3.70
C ALA A 135 4.80 20.16 2.75
N LEU A 136 4.09 21.15 3.27
CA LEU A 136 3.33 22.12 2.47
C LEU A 136 4.28 22.96 1.58
N ASP A 137 5.38 23.48 2.15
CA ASP A 137 6.39 24.23 1.40
C ASP A 137 6.97 23.41 0.23
N GLN A 138 7.23 22.10 0.45
CA GLN A 138 7.79 21.21 -0.58
C GLN A 138 6.88 21.05 -1.81
N VAL A 139 5.56 21.19 -1.63
CA VAL A 139 4.57 21.09 -2.72
C VAL A 139 4.02 22.46 -3.15
N GLY A 140 4.62 23.55 -2.67
CA GLY A 140 4.22 24.91 -3.03
C GLY A 140 2.89 25.39 -2.45
N LEU A 141 2.39 24.73 -1.40
CA LEU A 141 1.18 25.15 -0.71
C LEU A 141 1.48 26.14 0.42
N ALA A 142 0.57 27.11 0.59
CA ALA A 142 0.71 28.11 1.64
C ALA A 142 0.59 27.47 3.03
N ARG A 143 1.39 27.92 4.00
CA ARG A 143 1.34 27.47 5.39
C ARG A 143 0.01 27.73 6.08
N SER A 144 -0.83 28.62 5.56
CA SER A 144 -2.19 28.85 6.03
C SER A 144 -3.09 27.62 5.94
N PHE A 145 -2.76 26.63 5.09
CA PHE A 145 -3.48 25.35 5.01
C PHE A 145 -3.22 24.41 6.22
N VAL A 146 -2.34 24.78 7.15
CA VAL A 146 -2.15 24.05 8.42
C VAL A 146 -3.37 24.20 9.33
N ALA A 147 -4.06 25.34 9.25
CA ALA A 147 -5.14 25.73 10.15
C ALA A 147 -6.47 25.03 9.85
#